data_08530b98e2c4be8355f346b963d31b40
#
_entry.id   08530b98e2c4be8355f346b963d31b40
#
_cell.length_a   1.000
_cell.length_b   1.000
_cell.length_c   1.000
_cell.angle_alpha   90.00
_cell.angle_beta   90.00
_cell.angle_gamma   90.00
#
_symmetry.space_group_name_H-M   'P 1'
#
loop_
_entity.id
_entity.type
_entity.pdbx_description
1 polymer ?
#
loop_
_entity_poly.entity_id
_entity_poly.type
_entity_poly.pdbx_seq_one_letter_code
_entity_poly.pdbx_strand_id
1 'polypeptide(L)'
;SAPAQAQALGYAEADPSFDIEGVDAAHKLTLLAANAFGMPLRFADAQVEGIAALQAQDVAGAEQLGYRVKLLGIARRRGDGVELRVQPALVPAAHLMAQVDGSMNAIMVKADAAGLTMYYGAGAGSEQTASAVIADLVDVARLDGTHAAQRVPHLGFHAHAMTALPVLPRAAVCSAHYLRVPLQAASQVEAVGAVLAAQGVPVRRVLLASARAGHGPQALVLTDAAAQG
;
A
#
# COMPACT_ATOMS: atom_id res chain seq x y z
N SER A 1 -3.43 0.33 23.42
CA SER A 1 -3.39 -0.09 22.01
C SER A 1 -2.68 0.98 21.18
N ALA A 2 -2.08 0.61 20.06
CA ALA A 2 -1.41 1.56 19.15
C ALA A 2 -2.32 2.72 18.69
N PRO A 3 -3.60 2.50 18.37
CA PRO A 3 -4.53 3.59 18.04
C PRO A 3 -4.70 4.61 19.17
N ALA A 4 -4.84 4.16 20.41
CA ALA A 4 -5.00 5.08 21.56
C ALA A 4 -3.74 5.91 21.80
N GLN A 5 -2.57 5.38 21.53
CA GLN A 5 -1.32 6.11 21.62
C GLN A 5 -1.19 7.15 20.50
N ALA A 6 -1.57 6.81 19.28
CA ALA A 6 -1.60 7.73 18.15
C ALA A 6 -2.58 8.90 18.38
N GLN A 7 -3.76 8.61 18.95
CA GLN A 7 -4.75 9.62 19.34
C GLN A 7 -4.21 10.56 20.43
N ALA A 8 -3.55 10.02 21.45
CA ALA A 8 -2.96 10.82 22.53
C ALA A 8 -1.85 11.76 22.04
N LEU A 9 -1.18 11.41 20.96
CA LEU A 9 -0.13 12.22 20.32
C LEU A 9 -0.68 13.17 19.22
N GLY A 10 -2.00 13.17 18.98
CA GLY A 10 -2.62 14.02 17.96
C GLY A 10 -2.37 13.58 16.51
N TYR A 11 -1.95 12.34 16.29
CA TYR A 11 -1.70 11.77 14.94
C TYR A 11 -2.90 11.02 14.36
N ALA A 12 -3.91 10.71 15.18
CA ALA A 12 -5.13 10.07 14.74
C ALA A 12 -6.36 10.77 15.31
N GLU A 13 -7.41 10.86 14.51
CA GLU A 13 -8.70 11.40 14.91
C GLU A 13 -9.43 10.49 15.90
N ALA A 14 -10.54 10.98 16.48
CA ALA A 14 -11.37 10.21 17.42
C ALA A 14 -11.94 8.94 16.77
N ASP A 15 -12.29 9.00 15.48
CA ASP A 15 -12.65 7.85 14.64
C ASP A 15 -11.52 7.55 13.64
N PRO A 16 -10.72 6.51 13.89
CA PRO A 16 -9.60 6.16 13.02
C PRO A 16 -10.00 5.26 11.83
N SER A 17 -11.29 5.01 11.59
CA SER A 17 -11.75 4.09 10.54
C SER A 17 -11.26 4.50 9.16
N PHE A 18 -11.20 5.78 8.87
CA PHE A 18 -10.73 6.30 7.59
C PHE A 18 -9.29 5.87 7.25
N ASP A 19 -8.43 5.84 8.26
CA ASP A 19 -7.04 5.38 8.16
C ASP A 19 -6.96 3.84 8.15
N ILE A 20 -7.68 3.20 9.10
CA ILE A 20 -7.63 1.74 9.30
C ILE A 20 -8.19 1.00 8.09
N GLU A 21 -9.24 1.53 7.46
CA GLU A 21 -9.85 0.95 6.26
C GLU A 21 -9.06 1.27 4.98
N GLY A 22 -8.05 2.14 5.05
CA GLY A 22 -7.18 2.49 3.94
C GLY A 22 -7.79 3.51 2.96
N VAL A 23 -8.89 4.15 3.34
CA VAL A 23 -9.61 5.13 2.51
C VAL A 23 -8.76 6.37 2.26
N ASP A 24 -8.13 6.92 3.31
CA ASP A 24 -7.21 8.05 3.20
C ASP A 24 -6.05 7.76 2.22
N ALA A 25 -5.44 6.60 2.37
CA ALA A 25 -4.38 6.15 1.47
C ALA A 25 -4.85 6.02 0.01
N ALA A 26 -6.09 5.57 -0.20
CA ALA A 26 -6.67 5.43 -1.53
C ALA A 26 -6.97 6.80 -2.19
N HIS A 27 -7.43 7.79 -1.44
CA HIS A 27 -7.59 9.16 -1.94
C HIS A 27 -6.25 9.73 -2.42
N LYS A 28 -5.22 9.65 -1.57
CA LYS A 28 -3.86 10.12 -1.90
C LYS A 28 -3.29 9.39 -3.12
N LEU A 29 -3.45 8.07 -3.16
CA LEU A 29 -3.00 7.24 -4.28
C LEU A 29 -3.66 7.62 -5.60
N THR A 30 -4.96 7.90 -5.58
CA THR A 30 -5.72 8.27 -6.78
C THR A 30 -5.23 9.59 -7.37
N LEU A 31 -4.93 10.58 -6.53
CA LEU A 31 -4.33 11.85 -6.93
C LEU A 31 -2.93 11.64 -7.54
N LEU A 32 -2.10 10.83 -6.89
CA LEU A 32 -0.76 10.51 -7.39
C LEU A 32 -0.80 9.76 -8.73
N ALA A 33 -1.74 8.81 -8.88
CA ALA A 33 -1.91 8.06 -10.12
C ALA A 33 -2.38 8.97 -11.27
N ALA A 34 -3.32 9.88 -11.01
CA ALA A 34 -3.78 10.85 -12.00
C ALA A 34 -2.62 11.73 -12.47
N ASN A 35 -1.80 12.20 -11.54
CA ASN A 35 -0.62 13.02 -11.82
C ASN A 35 0.49 12.24 -12.55
N ALA A 36 0.72 10.97 -12.20
CA ALA A 36 1.79 10.17 -12.80
C ALA A 36 1.44 9.63 -14.19
N PHE A 37 0.17 9.30 -14.44
CA PHE A 37 -0.25 8.59 -15.66
C PHE A 37 -1.13 9.42 -16.59
N GLY A 38 -1.47 10.65 -16.23
CA GLY A 38 -2.37 11.49 -17.03
C GLY A 38 -3.76 10.88 -17.19
N MET A 39 -4.30 10.29 -16.13
CA MET A 39 -5.61 9.65 -16.11
C MET A 39 -6.61 10.42 -15.23
N PRO A 40 -7.92 10.34 -15.50
CA PRO A 40 -8.92 10.90 -14.60
C PRO A 40 -8.85 10.28 -13.19
N LEU A 41 -9.28 11.03 -12.19
CA LEU A 41 -9.42 10.53 -10.82
C LEU A 41 -10.41 9.34 -10.79
N ARG A 42 -9.96 8.21 -10.28
CA ARG A 42 -10.69 6.92 -10.30
C ARG A 42 -10.80 6.31 -8.91
N PHE A 43 -11.20 7.10 -7.91
CA PHE A 43 -11.28 6.60 -6.52
C PHE A 43 -12.21 5.39 -6.39
N ALA A 44 -13.39 5.43 -7.03
CA ALA A 44 -14.36 4.33 -6.96
C ALA A 44 -13.85 3.00 -7.57
N ASP A 45 -12.85 3.08 -8.45
CA ASP A 45 -12.25 1.91 -9.10
C ASP A 45 -11.03 1.37 -8.33
N ALA A 46 -10.55 2.11 -7.32
CA ALA A 46 -9.42 1.67 -6.50
C ALA A 46 -9.83 0.46 -5.64
N GLN A 47 -8.99 -0.56 -5.64
CA GLN A 47 -9.16 -1.72 -4.77
C GLN A 47 -8.61 -1.39 -3.40
N VAL A 48 -9.46 -1.33 -2.37
CA VAL A 48 -9.06 -0.92 -1.03
C VAL A 48 -9.29 -2.06 -0.04
N GLU A 49 -8.22 -2.43 0.65
CA GLU A 49 -8.22 -3.38 1.76
C GLU A 49 -7.45 -2.76 2.92
N GLY A 50 -8.14 -2.49 4.01
CA GLY A 50 -7.55 -1.93 5.23
C GLY A 50 -6.82 -2.96 6.08
N ILE A 51 -6.42 -2.52 7.27
CA ILE A 51 -5.67 -3.35 8.23
C ILE A 51 -6.55 -3.98 9.32
N ALA A 52 -7.87 -3.79 9.28
CA ALA A 52 -8.78 -4.26 10.33
C ALA A 52 -8.75 -5.81 10.52
N ALA A 53 -8.50 -6.56 9.44
CA ALA A 53 -8.40 -8.01 9.48
C ALA A 53 -7.04 -8.54 9.96
N LEU A 54 -6.00 -7.67 10.01
CA LEU A 54 -4.66 -8.06 10.44
C LEU A 54 -4.62 -8.44 11.92
N GLN A 55 -4.00 -9.56 12.21
CA GLN A 55 -3.78 -10.04 13.56
C GLN A 55 -2.31 -9.89 13.96
N ALA A 56 -2.05 -9.83 15.28
CA ALA A 56 -0.67 -9.79 15.80
C ALA A 56 0.17 -11.01 15.36
N GLN A 57 -0.48 -12.13 15.03
CA GLN A 57 0.16 -13.32 14.50
C GLN A 57 0.67 -13.12 13.07
N ASP A 58 -0.04 -12.36 12.25
CA ASP A 58 0.37 -12.06 10.88
C ASP A 58 1.62 -11.18 10.87
N VAL A 59 1.66 -10.18 11.75
CA VAL A 59 2.83 -9.32 11.92
C VAL A 59 4.05 -10.13 12.35
N ALA A 60 3.90 -10.99 13.37
CA ALA A 60 5.00 -11.83 13.82
C ALA A 60 5.41 -12.90 12.79
N GLY A 61 4.45 -13.44 12.04
CA GLY A 61 4.73 -14.36 10.93
C GLY A 61 5.51 -13.69 9.81
N ALA A 62 5.16 -12.45 9.48
CA ALA A 62 5.90 -11.64 8.52
C ALA A 62 7.35 -11.42 8.97
N GLU A 63 7.56 -11.06 10.25
CA GLU A 63 8.90 -10.87 10.82
C GLU A 63 9.72 -12.16 10.77
N GLN A 64 9.12 -13.31 11.12
CA GLN A 64 9.78 -14.61 11.02
C GLN A 64 10.20 -14.96 9.59
N LEU A 65 9.44 -14.51 8.60
CA LEU A 65 9.74 -14.66 7.18
C LEU A 65 10.77 -13.65 6.66
N GLY A 66 11.14 -12.63 7.45
CA GLY A 66 12.09 -11.57 7.07
C GLY A 66 11.41 -10.36 6.40
N TYR A 67 10.13 -10.14 6.69
CA TYR A 67 9.33 -9.04 6.15
C TYR A 67 8.76 -8.16 7.26
N ARG A 68 8.33 -6.95 6.88
CA ARG A 68 7.47 -6.09 7.70
C ARG A 68 6.15 -5.88 6.98
N VAL A 69 5.06 -5.82 7.74
CA VAL A 69 3.74 -5.48 7.20
C VAL A 69 3.62 -3.96 7.11
N LYS A 70 3.27 -3.46 5.94
CA LYS A 70 2.97 -2.03 5.70
C LYS A 70 1.66 -1.93 4.93
N LEU A 71 0.83 -0.93 5.24
CA LEU A 71 -0.30 -0.57 4.39
C LEU A 71 0.26 0.24 3.21
N LEU A 72 0.18 -0.31 2.01
CA LEU A 72 0.73 0.32 0.80
C LEU A 72 -0.36 0.71 -0.17
N GLY A 73 -0.30 1.96 -0.64
CA GLY A 73 -0.94 2.38 -1.87
C GLY A 73 -0.02 2.04 -3.06
N ILE A 74 -0.53 1.30 -4.04
CA ILE A 74 0.23 0.85 -5.20
C ILE A 74 -0.49 1.29 -6.46
N ALA A 75 0.15 2.19 -7.21
CA ALA A 75 -0.25 2.56 -8.56
C ALA A 75 0.83 2.10 -9.54
N ARG A 76 0.45 1.30 -10.54
CA ARG A 76 1.40 0.73 -11.48
C ARG A 76 0.79 0.58 -12.87
N ARG A 77 1.46 1.13 -13.88
CA ARG A 77 1.06 0.91 -15.27
C ARG A 77 1.38 -0.51 -15.70
N ARG A 78 0.40 -1.19 -16.30
CA ARG A 78 0.48 -2.55 -16.81
C ARG A 78 -0.16 -2.60 -18.20
N GLY A 79 0.66 -2.57 -19.25
CA GLY A 79 0.11 -2.50 -20.61
C GLY A 79 -0.81 -1.29 -20.78
N ASP A 80 -2.06 -1.53 -21.17
CA ASP A 80 -3.07 -0.51 -21.44
C ASP A 80 -3.92 -0.12 -20.22
N GLY A 81 -3.58 -0.62 -19.02
CA GLY A 81 -4.31 -0.34 -17.79
C GLY A 81 -3.43 0.06 -16.62
N VAL A 82 -4.07 0.39 -15.52
CA VAL A 82 -3.41 0.79 -14.28
C VAL A 82 -3.88 -0.12 -13.14
N GLU A 83 -2.94 -0.74 -12.47
CA GLU A 83 -3.14 -1.35 -11.16
C GLU A 83 -3.26 -0.22 -10.13
N LEU A 84 -4.37 -0.14 -9.42
CA LEU A 84 -4.66 0.88 -8.42
C LEU A 84 -5.24 0.23 -7.18
N ARG A 85 -4.44 0.06 -6.13
CA ARG A 85 -4.85 -0.67 -4.93
C ARG A 85 -4.18 -0.16 -3.66
N VAL A 86 -4.91 -0.27 -2.56
CA VAL A 86 -4.39 -0.10 -1.19
C VAL A 86 -4.60 -1.41 -0.45
N GLN A 87 -3.56 -1.93 0.14
CA GLN A 87 -3.65 -3.18 0.90
C GLN A 87 -2.47 -3.36 1.87
N PRO A 88 -2.64 -4.17 2.92
CA PRO A 88 -1.51 -4.67 3.68
C PRO A 88 -0.57 -5.45 2.76
N ALA A 89 0.71 -5.16 2.85
CA ALA A 89 1.73 -5.80 2.03
C ALA A 89 2.94 -6.20 2.88
N LEU A 90 3.53 -7.34 2.54
CA LEU A 90 4.79 -7.78 3.12
C LEU A 90 5.94 -7.13 2.36
N VAL A 91 6.66 -6.24 3.03
CA VAL A 91 7.84 -5.56 2.48
C VAL A 91 9.09 -6.20 3.07
N PRO A 92 10.08 -6.63 2.25
CA PRO A 92 11.32 -7.18 2.77
C PRO A 92 11.96 -6.25 3.81
N ALA A 93 12.37 -6.78 4.95
CA ALA A 93 12.84 -5.99 6.09
C ALA A 93 14.03 -5.07 5.75
N ALA A 94 14.85 -5.45 4.77
CA ALA A 94 15.97 -4.64 4.30
C ALA A 94 15.55 -3.51 3.31
N HIS A 95 14.30 -3.49 2.86
CA HIS A 95 13.83 -2.49 1.91
C HIS A 95 13.55 -1.14 2.60
N LEU A 96 13.85 -0.02 1.95
CA LEU A 96 13.69 1.33 2.52
C LEU A 96 12.25 1.58 3.00
N MET A 97 11.24 1.16 2.25
CA MET A 97 9.83 1.30 2.63
C MET A 97 9.49 0.53 3.92
N ALA A 98 10.21 -0.53 4.25
CA ALA A 98 10.02 -1.27 5.49
C ALA A 98 10.50 -0.50 6.73
N GLN A 99 11.40 0.47 6.54
CA GLN A 99 12.00 1.28 7.60
C GLN A 99 11.21 2.57 7.90
N VAL A 100 10.09 2.80 7.20
CA VAL A 100 9.20 3.94 7.44
C VAL A 100 8.34 3.63 8.67
N ASP A 101 8.68 4.21 9.81
CA ASP A 101 8.05 3.92 11.11
C ASP A 101 7.52 5.20 11.77
N GLY A 102 6.67 5.03 12.79
CA GLY A 102 6.09 6.11 13.57
C GLY A 102 5.13 6.99 12.76
N SER A 103 5.26 8.30 12.86
CA SER A 103 4.47 9.29 12.13
C SER A 103 4.99 9.60 10.72
N MET A 104 6.05 8.90 10.30
CA MET A 104 6.67 9.14 9.01
C MET A 104 5.91 8.46 7.89
N ASN A 105 5.87 9.15 6.74
CA ASN A 105 5.30 8.65 5.49
C ASN A 105 6.38 8.61 4.42
N ALA A 106 6.16 7.78 3.40
CA ALA A 106 7.02 7.74 2.24
C ALA A 106 6.24 7.49 0.95
N ILE A 107 6.73 8.10 -0.12
CA ILE A 107 6.29 7.85 -1.49
C ILE A 107 7.51 7.40 -2.27
N MET A 108 7.42 6.23 -2.89
CA MET A 108 8.47 5.70 -3.75
C MET A 108 7.98 5.71 -5.19
N VAL A 109 8.75 6.34 -6.07
CA VAL A 109 8.43 6.46 -7.49
C VAL A 109 9.51 5.73 -8.29
N LYS A 110 9.10 4.80 -9.14
CA LYS A 110 9.96 4.18 -10.14
C LYS A 110 9.63 4.77 -11.51
N ALA A 111 10.42 5.74 -11.92
CA ALA A 111 10.31 6.36 -13.24
C ALA A 111 11.20 5.65 -14.27
N ASP A 112 10.90 5.87 -15.55
CA ASP A 112 11.65 5.27 -16.65
C ASP A 112 13.08 5.82 -16.71
N ALA A 113 13.22 7.13 -16.87
CA ALA A 113 14.54 7.78 -17.01
C ALA A 113 15.21 8.09 -15.66
N ALA A 114 14.45 8.57 -14.66
CA ALA A 114 15.02 8.95 -13.36
C ALA A 114 15.27 7.75 -12.42
N GLY A 115 14.76 6.56 -12.77
CA GLY A 115 14.92 5.38 -11.94
C GLY A 115 14.09 5.44 -10.66
N LEU A 116 14.63 4.96 -9.54
CA LEU A 116 13.96 4.88 -8.26
C LEU A 116 14.25 6.12 -7.42
N THR A 117 13.20 6.82 -7.02
CA THR A 117 13.25 7.95 -6.08
C THR A 117 12.36 7.69 -4.89
N MET A 118 12.69 8.26 -3.74
CA MET A 118 11.89 8.15 -2.52
C MET A 118 11.79 9.52 -1.85
N TYR A 119 10.55 9.88 -1.50
CA TYR A 119 10.23 11.03 -0.67
C TYR A 119 9.86 10.51 0.71
N TYR A 120 10.47 11.07 1.75
CA TYR A 120 10.29 10.64 3.13
C TYR A 120 10.12 11.85 4.02
N GLY A 121 9.10 11.85 4.87
CA GLY A 121 8.83 12.96 5.77
C GLY A 121 7.61 12.73 6.65
N ALA A 122 7.38 13.66 7.58
CA ALA A 122 6.19 13.66 8.41
C ALA A 122 4.95 14.02 7.55
N GLY A 123 3.93 13.15 7.59
CA GLY A 123 2.67 13.35 6.84
C GLY A 123 1.56 13.94 7.69
N ALA A 124 1.62 13.78 9.02
CA ALA A 124 0.63 14.27 9.97
C ALA A 124 1.25 15.28 10.94
N GLY A 125 0.40 16.15 11.51
CA GLY A 125 0.77 17.18 12.46
C GLY A 125 0.29 18.57 12.02
N SER A 126 -0.04 19.42 12.98
CA SER A 126 -0.62 20.75 12.72
C SER A 126 0.30 21.65 11.91
N GLU A 127 1.59 21.66 12.22
CA GLU A 127 2.58 22.50 11.53
C GLU A 127 2.82 22.03 10.09
N GLN A 128 2.95 20.71 9.89
CA GLN A 128 3.14 20.12 8.57
C GLN A 128 1.94 20.38 7.65
N THR A 129 0.73 20.21 8.18
CA THR A 129 -0.50 20.49 7.44
C THR A 129 -0.63 21.99 7.13
N ALA A 130 -0.40 22.86 8.10
CA ALA A 130 -0.43 24.30 7.90
C ALA A 130 0.59 24.75 6.85
N SER A 131 1.81 24.21 6.90
CA SER A 131 2.86 24.49 5.90
C SER A 131 2.43 24.11 4.48
N ALA A 132 1.81 22.93 4.31
CA ALA A 132 1.31 22.48 3.01
C ALA A 132 0.18 23.39 2.49
N VAL A 133 -0.79 23.74 3.33
CA VAL A 133 -1.89 24.65 2.96
C VAL A 133 -1.36 26.03 2.56
N ILE A 134 -0.41 26.58 3.32
CA ILE A 134 0.19 27.89 2.98
C ILE A 134 0.97 27.80 1.67
N ALA A 135 1.70 26.70 1.42
CA ALA A 135 2.41 26.52 0.16
C ALA A 135 1.43 26.53 -1.04
N ASP A 136 0.31 25.80 -0.93
CA ASP A 136 -0.72 25.78 -1.96
C ASP A 136 -1.35 27.16 -2.19
N LEU A 137 -1.64 27.92 -1.12
CA LEU A 137 -2.15 29.28 -1.21
C LEU A 137 -1.16 30.22 -1.93
N VAL A 138 0.12 30.10 -1.62
CA VAL A 138 1.18 30.89 -2.28
C VAL A 138 1.27 30.53 -3.76
N ASP A 139 1.17 29.25 -4.12
CA ASP A 139 1.21 28.84 -5.52
C ASP A 139 -0.02 29.32 -6.30
N VAL A 140 -1.21 29.26 -5.70
CA VAL A 140 -2.43 29.85 -6.30
C VAL A 140 -2.27 31.36 -6.51
N ALA A 141 -1.75 32.08 -5.50
CA ALA A 141 -1.52 33.52 -5.61
C ALA A 141 -0.51 33.90 -6.71
N ARG A 142 0.54 33.08 -6.90
CA ARG A 142 1.53 33.26 -7.98
C ARG A 142 0.94 33.02 -9.37
N LEU A 143 -0.08 32.18 -9.47
CA LEU A 143 -0.78 31.89 -10.71
C LEU A 143 -1.81 32.97 -11.07
N ASP A 144 -2.17 33.85 -10.12
CA ASP A 144 -3.08 34.96 -10.39
C ASP A 144 -2.47 35.93 -11.40
N GLY A 145 -3.30 36.33 -12.38
CA GLY A 145 -2.84 37.19 -13.49
C GLY A 145 -2.09 36.47 -14.63
N THR A 146 -1.77 35.17 -14.51
CA THR A 146 -1.18 34.39 -15.62
C THR A 146 -2.26 33.89 -16.58
N HIS A 147 -1.97 33.90 -17.90
CA HIS A 147 -2.88 33.30 -18.87
C HIS A 147 -3.04 31.78 -18.62
N ALA A 148 -4.27 31.28 -18.79
CA ALA A 148 -4.59 29.85 -18.55
C ALA A 148 -3.69 28.89 -19.34
N ALA A 149 -3.27 29.27 -20.56
CA ALA A 149 -2.36 28.46 -21.37
C ALA A 149 -0.91 28.38 -20.84
N GLN A 150 -0.54 29.28 -19.92
CA GLN A 150 0.81 29.33 -19.33
C GLN A 150 0.86 28.68 -17.93
N ARG A 151 -0.29 28.26 -17.41
CA ARG A 151 -0.38 27.60 -16.11
C ARG A 151 -0.02 26.14 -16.24
N VAL A 152 0.78 25.64 -15.30
CA VAL A 152 0.96 24.20 -15.12
C VAL A 152 -0.38 23.60 -14.67
N PRO A 153 -0.91 22.59 -15.37
CA PRO A 153 -2.14 21.94 -14.95
C PRO A 153 -2.01 21.36 -13.53
N HIS A 154 -3.03 21.52 -12.69
CA HIS A 154 -3.03 21.07 -11.28
C HIS A 154 -2.86 19.56 -11.11
N LEU A 155 -3.14 18.74 -12.13
CA LEU A 155 -2.85 17.29 -12.17
C LEU A 155 -1.68 16.93 -13.10
N GLY A 156 -0.80 17.90 -13.42
CA GLY A 156 0.34 17.68 -14.32
C GLY A 156 -0.02 17.54 -15.80
N PHE A 157 -1.31 17.38 -16.15
CA PHE A 157 -1.80 17.19 -17.51
C PHE A 157 -2.97 18.13 -17.81
N HIS A 158 -3.00 18.72 -18.99
CA HIS A 158 -4.19 19.40 -19.47
C HIS A 158 -5.34 18.41 -19.72
N ALA A 159 -6.58 18.86 -19.59
CA ALA A 159 -7.75 18.00 -19.73
C ALA A 159 -7.79 17.22 -21.06
N HIS A 160 -7.34 17.85 -22.15
CA HIS A 160 -7.28 17.22 -23.48
C HIS A 160 -6.13 16.21 -23.64
N ALA A 161 -5.15 16.24 -22.75
CA ALA A 161 -4.00 15.31 -22.75
C ALA A 161 -4.21 14.13 -21.78
N MET A 162 -5.29 14.15 -21.02
CA MET A 162 -5.64 13.02 -20.15
C MET A 162 -6.14 11.84 -20.98
N THR A 163 -5.72 10.63 -20.61
CA THR A 163 -6.12 9.39 -21.27
C THR A 163 -7.04 8.58 -20.38
N ALA A 164 -8.09 7.99 -20.96
CA ALA A 164 -9.01 7.11 -20.23
C ALA A 164 -8.38 5.73 -20.00
N LEU A 165 -7.28 5.67 -19.23
CA LEU A 165 -6.68 4.40 -18.84
C LEU A 165 -7.63 3.64 -17.91
N PRO A 166 -7.99 2.39 -18.22
CA PRO A 166 -8.83 1.59 -17.34
C PRO A 166 -8.04 1.16 -16.08
N VAL A 167 -8.73 1.12 -14.94
CA VAL A 167 -8.19 0.45 -13.76
C VAL A 167 -8.39 -1.05 -13.93
N LEU A 168 -7.32 -1.81 -13.71
CA LEU A 168 -7.35 -3.26 -13.88
C LEU A 168 -8.20 -3.91 -12.78
N PRO A 169 -9.04 -4.90 -13.12
CA PRO A 169 -9.79 -5.66 -12.13
C PRO A 169 -8.83 -6.49 -11.25
N ARG A 170 -9.26 -6.81 -10.03
CA ARG A 170 -8.45 -7.58 -9.06
C ARG A 170 -7.89 -8.87 -9.66
N ALA A 171 -8.70 -9.61 -10.41
CA ALA A 171 -8.31 -10.86 -11.04
C ALA A 171 -7.17 -10.73 -12.08
N ALA A 172 -6.96 -9.54 -12.64
CA ALA A 172 -5.86 -9.27 -13.59
C ALA A 172 -4.54 -8.89 -12.89
N VAL A 173 -4.57 -8.69 -11.57
CA VAL A 173 -3.39 -8.31 -10.81
C VAL A 173 -2.66 -9.56 -10.31
N CYS A 174 -1.39 -9.70 -10.72
CA CYS A 174 -0.53 -10.78 -10.23
C CYS A 174 0.33 -10.28 -9.07
N SER A 175 0.25 -10.97 -7.93
CA SER A 175 1.08 -10.70 -6.75
C SER A 175 1.41 -11.98 -6.00
N ALA A 176 2.49 -11.94 -5.21
CA ALA A 176 2.75 -12.97 -4.21
C ALA A 176 1.80 -12.79 -3.02
N HIS A 177 1.43 -13.88 -2.39
CA HIS A 177 0.51 -13.89 -1.25
C HIS A 177 1.19 -14.46 -0.01
N TYR A 178 0.79 -13.95 1.12
CA TYR A 178 1.03 -14.53 2.43
C TYR A 178 -0.22 -15.28 2.88
N LEU A 179 -0.02 -16.52 3.30
CA LEU A 179 -1.09 -17.34 3.87
C LEU A 179 -0.66 -17.86 5.24
N ARG A 180 -1.58 -17.84 6.18
CA ARG A 180 -1.41 -18.46 7.49
C ARG A 180 -2.41 -19.61 7.59
N VAL A 181 -1.89 -20.84 7.63
CA VAL A 181 -2.68 -22.07 7.58
C VAL A 181 -2.63 -22.74 8.95
N PRO A 182 -3.76 -22.90 9.65
CA PRO A 182 -3.79 -23.65 10.90
C PRO A 182 -3.50 -25.12 10.65
N LEU A 183 -2.74 -25.75 11.53
CA LEU A 183 -2.38 -27.17 11.49
C LEU A 183 -2.91 -27.89 12.72
N GLN A 184 -3.20 -29.17 12.59
CA GLN A 184 -3.52 -30.02 13.74
C GLN A 184 -2.24 -30.48 14.47
N ALA A 185 -1.14 -30.67 13.74
CA ALA A 185 0.18 -31.01 14.28
C ALA A 185 1.28 -30.30 13.51
N ALA A 186 2.36 -29.94 14.21
CA ALA A 186 3.51 -29.25 13.58
C ALA A 186 4.17 -30.07 12.45
N SER A 187 4.12 -31.39 12.53
CA SER A 187 4.63 -32.30 11.49
C SER A 187 3.94 -32.16 10.13
N GLN A 188 2.76 -31.52 10.07
CA GLN A 188 2.03 -31.32 8.84
C GLN A 188 2.58 -30.16 7.99
N VAL A 189 3.49 -29.35 8.52
CA VAL A 189 4.00 -28.15 7.81
C VAL A 189 4.62 -28.49 6.45
N GLU A 190 5.34 -29.59 6.34
CA GLU A 190 5.98 -30.00 5.08
C GLU A 190 4.97 -30.39 4.01
N ALA A 191 3.82 -30.93 4.39
CA ALA A 191 2.77 -31.33 3.46
C ALA A 191 2.01 -30.13 2.88
N VAL A 192 1.99 -28.96 3.55
CA VAL A 192 1.24 -27.78 3.10
C VAL A 192 1.69 -27.32 1.71
N GLY A 193 3.00 -27.27 1.49
CA GLY A 193 3.55 -26.88 0.20
C GLY A 193 3.12 -27.80 -0.95
N ALA A 194 3.15 -29.10 -0.71
CA ALA A 194 2.72 -30.09 -1.70
C ALA A 194 1.22 -30.00 -2.01
N VAL A 195 0.38 -29.79 -0.99
CA VAL A 195 -1.07 -29.63 -1.16
C VAL A 195 -1.38 -28.38 -1.99
N LEU A 196 -0.76 -27.25 -1.68
CA LEU A 196 -0.96 -26.00 -2.42
C LEU A 196 -0.47 -26.12 -3.86
N ALA A 197 0.69 -26.73 -4.08
CA ALA A 197 1.23 -26.95 -5.42
C ALA A 197 0.32 -27.87 -6.26
N ALA A 198 -0.28 -28.89 -5.66
CA ALA A 198 -1.26 -29.76 -6.32
C ALA A 198 -2.55 -29.02 -6.74
N GLN A 199 -2.88 -27.91 -6.07
CA GLN A 199 -3.98 -27.01 -6.41
C GLN A 199 -3.55 -25.88 -7.38
N GLY A 200 -2.34 -25.93 -7.92
CA GLY A 200 -1.83 -24.91 -8.85
C GLY A 200 -1.35 -23.62 -8.18
N VAL A 201 -1.22 -23.59 -6.86
CA VAL A 201 -0.69 -22.43 -6.14
C VAL A 201 0.83 -22.52 -6.07
N PRO A 202 1.59 -21.62 -6.72
CA PRO A 202 3.04 -21.68 -6.72
C PRO A 202 3.57 -21.23 -5.36
N VAL A 203 4.25 -22.13 -4.65
CA VAL A 203 4.77 -21.90 -3.29
C VAL A 203 6.25 -21.58 -3.33
N ARG A 204 6.62 -20.42 -2.78
CA ARG A 204 8.02 -19.99 -2.64
C ARG A 204 8.65 -20.48 -1.35
N ARG A 205 7.92 -20.43 -0.25
CA ARG A 205 8.43 -20.75 1.08
C ARG A 205 7.32 -21.20 2.02
N VAL A 206 7.60 -22.23 2.80
CA VAL A 206 6.75 -22.66 3.93
C VAL A 206 7.59 -22.71 5.18
N LEU A 207 7.09 -22.21 6.29
CA LEU A 207 7.71 -22.29 7.60
C LEU A 207 6.66 -22.66 8.65
N LEU A 208 7.08 -23.36 9.69
CA LEU A 208 6.30 -23.50 10.90
C LEU A 208 6.34 -22.18 11.67
N ALA A 209 5.19 -21.64 12.04
CA ALA A 209 5.13 -20.45 12.89
C ALA A 209 5.74 -20.75 14.27
N SER A 210 6.46 -19.78 14.82
CA SER A 210 6.95 -19.85 16.20
C SER A 210 5.81 -20.04 17.17
N ALA A 211 5.97 -20.95 18.13
CA ALA A 211 4.95 -21.26 19.12
C ALA A 211 4.53 -20.02 19.91
N ARG A 212 3.23 -19.84 20.07
CA ARG A 212 2.65 -18.76 20.89
C ARG A 212 1.60 -19.35 21.83
N ALA A 213 1.57 -18.83 23.06
CA ALA A 213 0.58 -19.24 24.05
C ALA A 213 -0.85 -19.04 23.52
N GLY A 214 -1.68 -20.07 23.68
CA GLY A 214 -3.09 -20.04 23.27
C GLY A 214 -3.35 -20.29 21.78
N HIS A 215 -2.32 -20.58 20.97
CA HIS A 215 -2.48 -20.86 19.54
C HIS A 215 -1.87 -22.22 19.17
N GLY A 216 -2.61 -23.00 18.39
CA GLY A 216 -2.11 -24.22 17.79
C GLY A 216 -1.01 -23.97 16.75
N PRO A 217 -0.36 -25.04 16.26
CA PRO A 217 0.65 -24.93 15.22
C PRO A 217 0.06 -24.37 13.92
N GLN A 218 0.84 -23.54 13.22
CA GLN A 218 0.42 -22.90 11.98
C GLN A 218 1.57 -22.92 10.97
N ALA A 219 1.23 -23.10 9.68
CA ALA A 219 2.17 -22.89 8.59
C ALA A 219 2.08 -21.45 8.09
N LEU A 220 3.23 -20.82 7.91
CA LEU A 220 3.39 -19.53 7.23
C LEU A 220 3.83 -19.82 5.80
N VAL A 221 3.07 -19.39 4.83
CA VAL A 221 3.34 -19.64 3.43
C VAL A 221 3.54 -18.33 2.69
N LEU A 222 4.58 -18.28 1.88
CA LEU A 222 4.74 -17.27 0.83
C LEU A 222 4.57 -17.96 -0.51
N THR A 223 3.70 -17.44 -1.35
CA THR A 223 3.55 -17.89 -2.73
C THR A 223 4.48 -17.12 -3.66
N ASP A 224 4.70 -17.62 -4.86
CA ASP A 224 5.14 -16.80 -5.98
C ASP A 224 3.97 -15.97 -6.53
N ALA A 225 4.28 -15.03 -7.45
CA ALA A 225 3.24 -14.20 -8.02
C ALA A 225 2.23 -15.04 -8.82
N ALA A 226 0.97 -14.92 -8.46
CA ALA A 226 -0.16 -15.52 -9.12
C ALA A 226 -1.28 -14.50 -9.30
N ALA A 227 -2.20 -14.72 -10.23
CA ALA A 227 -3.38 -13.90 -10.39
C ALA A 227 -4.25 -13.97 -9.13
N GLN A 228 -4.88 -12.85 -8.78
CA GLN A 228 -5.85 -12.78 -7.67
C GLN A 228 -7.22 -13.23 -8.20
N GLY A 229 -7.40 -14.53 -8.36
CA GLY A 229 -8.67 -15.12 -8.76
C GLY A 229 -9.51 -15.59 -7.58
#